data_1ce65a4e02631488ab39bc35502544a7
#
_entry.id   1ce65a4e02631488ab39bc35502544a7
#
_cell.length_a   1.000
_cell.length_b   1.000
_cell.length_c   1.000
_cell.angle_alpha   90.00
_cell.angle_beta   90.00
_cell.angle_gamma   90.00
#
_symmetry.space_group_name_H-M   'P 1'
#
loop_
_entity.id
_entity.type
_entity.pdbx_description
1 polymer ?
#
loop_
_entity_poly.entity_id
_entity_poly.type
_entity_poly.pdbx_seq_one_letter_code
_entity_poly.pdbx_strand_id
1 'polypeptide(L)'
;ECGYLEVETPMMHPLAGGAVARPFVTQHNALGQDLYLRIAPELYLKRLLVGGFDRVFEINRSFRNEGLSTKHNPEFTMMEWYQAYASMQDQMDLTKEIITNAADAAGCKSKIQWGDLEINLDNFKQSTLSDLILDFNSDLSKDDLSNQKKLEKILKDKKVKIEKNWG
;
A
#
# COMPACT_ATOMS: atom_id res chain seq x y z
N GLU A 1 -12.70 -15.66 -11.02
CA GLU A 1 -11.30 -16.04 -11.39
C GLU A 1 -10.80 -15.05 -12.45
N CYS A 2 -10.00 -14.06 -12.05
CA CYS A 2 -9.53 -12.99 -12.95
C CYS A 2 -8.27 -13.38 -13.75
N GLY A 3 -7.91 -14.68 -13.80
CA GLY A 3 -6.77 -15.20 -14.55
C GLY A 3 -5.39 -14.83 -13.96
N TYR A 4 -5.32 -14.52 -12.68
CA TYR A 4 -4.06 -14.31 -11.97
C TYR A 4 -3.46 -15.64 -11.54
N LEU A 5 -2.14 -15.77 -11.71
CA LEU A 5 -1.36 -16.88 -11.21
C LEU A 5 -0.87 -16.56 -9.79
N GLU A 6 -1.16 -17.42 -8.82
CA GLU A 6 -0.56 -17.35 -7.51
C GLU A 6 0.89 -17.80 -7.56
N VAL A 7 1.78 -17.02 -6.95
CA VAL A 7 3.21 -17.29 -6.94
C VAL A 7 3.76 -17.12 -5.52
N GLU A 8 4.89 -17.77 -5.25
CA GLU A 8 5.71 -17.53 -4.06
C GLU A 8 7.09 -17.03 -4.50
N THR A 9 7.48 -15.87 -4.01
CA THR A 9 8.78 -15.26 -4.29
C THR A 9 9.67 -15.30 -3.05
N PRO A 10 11.00 -15.15 -3.18
CA PRO A 10 11.91 -15.24 -2.06
C PRO A 10 11.59 -14.25 -0.94
N MET A 11 11.67 -14.72 0.31
CA MET A 11 11.55 -13.87 1.50
C MET A 11 12.88 -13.24 1.90
N MET A 12 14.01 -13.85 1.55
CA MET A 12 15.34 -13.30 1.79
C MET A 12 15.88 -12.68 0.50
N HIS A 13 16.15 -11.40 0.55
CA HIS A 13 16.57 -10.59 -0.59
C HIS A 13 18.05 -10.18 -0.44
N PRO A 14 18.84 -10.19 -1.52
CA PRO A 14 20.20 -9.66 -1.50
C PRO A 14 20.22 -8.12 -1.42
N LEU A 15 19.13 -7.46 -1.80
CA LEU A 15 18.94 -6.01 -1.74
C LEU A 15 17.57 -5.71 -1.13
N ALA A 16 17.55 -4.83 -0.13
CA ALA A 16 16.30 -4.31 0.41
C ALA A 16 15.62 -3.39 -0.62
N GLY A 17 14.32 -3.53 -0.81
CA GLY A 17 13.57 -2.70 -1.77
C GLY A 17 12.09 -3.08 -1.85
N GLY A 18 11.35 -2.37 -2.72
CA GLY A 18 9.92 -2.57 -2.94
C GLY A 18 9.01 -1.73 -2.04
N ALA A 19 9.54 -1.13 -0.97
CA ALA A 19 8.81 -0.19 -0.10
C ALA A 19 9.80 0.69 0.67
N VAL A 20 9.29 1.75 1.30
CA VAL A 20 10.08 2.59 2.21
C VAL A 20 9.87 2.08 3.63
N ALA A 21 10.73 1.15 4.06
CA ALA A 21 10.73 0.59 5.40
C ALA A 21 12.13 0.11 5.79
N ARG A 22 12.39 -0.03 7.10
CA ARG A 22 13.65 -0.60 7.59
C ARG A 22 13.58 -2.12 7.55
N PRO A 23 14.52 -2.83 6.87
CA PRO A 23 14.53 -4.29 6.81
C PRO A 23 15.12 -4.90 8.09
N PHE A 24 14.78 -6.16 8.36
CA PHE A 24 15.61 -7.04 9.19
C PHE A 24 16.78 -7.55 8.36
N VAL A 25 17.95 -7.62 8.96
CA VAL A 25 19.18 -8.10 8.32
C VAL A 25 19.56 -9.44 8.90
N THR A 26 19.95 -10.37 8.05
CA THR A 26 20.52 -11.68 8.41
C THR A 26 21.74 -11.97 7.55
N GLN A 27 22.47 -13.05 7.84
CA GLN A 27 23.67 -13.41 7.08
C GLN A 27 23.54 -14.80 6.47
N HIS A 28 23.93 -14.93 5.21
CA HIS A 28 24.10 -16.22 4.56
C HIS A 28 25.51 -16.75 4.84
N ASN A 29 25.64 -17.67 5.79
CA ASN A 29 26.94 -18.14 6.29
C ASN A 29 27.87 -18.69 5.20
N ALA A 30 27.34 -19.49 4.29
CA ALA A 30 28.15 -20.12 3.21
C ALA A 30 28.67 -19.10 2.18
N LEU A 31 27.98 -17.99 1.98
CA LEU A 31 28.36 -16.95 1.02
C LEU A 31 29.04 -15.74 1.70
N GLY A 32 29.00 -15.65 3.04
CA GLY A 32 29.51 -14.48 3.77
C GLY A 32 28.79 -13.19 3.39
N GLN A 33 27.51 -13.27 3.00
CA GLN A 33 26.75 -12.18 2.43
C GLN A 33 25.56 -11.83 3.32
N ASP A 34 25.31 -10.54 3.50
CA ASP A 34 24.10 -10.06 4.15
C ASP A 34 22.87 -10.28 3.28
N LEU A 35 21.78 -10.70 3.90
CA LEU A 35 20.47 -10.83 3.31
C LEU A 35 19.46 -10.02 4.15
N TYR A 36 18.42 -9.58 3.47
CA TYR A 36 17.35 -8.78 4.07
C TYR A 36 16.05 -9.56 4.01
N LEU A 37 15.35 -9.68 5.14
CA LEU A 37 13.97 -10.13 5.12
C LEU A 37 13.13 -9.09 4.35
N ARG A 38 12.36 -9.55 3.38
CA ARG A 38 11.65 -8.67 2.44
C ARG A 38 10.68 -7.74 3.16
N ILE A 39 10.69 -6.49 2.77
CA ILE A 39 9.74 -5.48 3.21
C ILE A 39 8.48 -5.44 2.33
N ALA A 40 8.59 -5.97 1.11
CA ALA A 40 7.53 -6.18 0.13
C ALA A 40 8.00 -7.15 -0.97
N PRO A 41 7.11 -7.91 -1.64
CA PRO A 41 7.44 -8.79 -2.77
C PRO A 41 7.57 -8.05 -4.11
N GLU A 42 7.30 -6.76 -4.19
CA GLU A 42 7.16 -5.91 -5.37
C GLU A 42 8.19 -6.19 -6.47
N LEU A 43 9.48 -6.17 -6.12
CA LEU A 43 10.55 -6.27 -7.13
C LEU A 43 10.57 -7.64 -7.82
N TYR A 44 10.25 -8.70 -7.10
CA TYR A 44 10.17 -10.04 -7.68
C TYR A 44 8.91 -10.23 -8.51
N LEU A 45 7.77 -9.71 -8.08
CA LEU A 45 6.53 -9.76 -8.85
C LEU A 45 6.67 -8.98 -10.17
N LYS A 46 7.31 -7.80 -10.14
CA LYS A 46 7.64 -7.05 -11.37
C LYS A 46 8.60 -7.83 -12.30
N ARG A 47 9.58 -8.56 -11.75
CA ARG A 47 10.47 -9.43 -12.56
C ARG A 47 9.71 -10.55 -13.25
N LEU A 48 8.68 -11.11 -12.62
CA LEU A 48 7.83 -12.11 -13.25
C LEU A 48 7.06 -11.52 -14.45
N LEU A 49 6.55 -10.29 -14.35
CA LEU A 49 5.94 -9.62 -15.50
C LEU A 49 6.93 -9.41 -16.64
N VAL A 50 8.15 -8.94 -16.32
CA VAL A 50 9.24 -8.81 -17.33
C VAL A 50 9.59 -10.18 -17.93
N GLY A 51 9.49 -11.25 -17.14
CA GLY A 51 9.71 -12.63 -17.58
C GLY A 51 8.58 -13.22 -18.43
N GLY A 52 7.49 -12.46 -18.68
CA GLY A 52 6.41 -12.87 -19.59
C GLY A 52 5.14 -13.39 -18.90
N PHE A 53 5.01 -13.24 -17.57
CA PHE A 53 3.74 -13.51 -16.89
C PHE A 53 2.83 -12.28 -17.04
N ASP A 54 1.60 -12.45 -17.49
CA ASP A 54 0.68 -11.32 -17.67
C ASP A 54 0.05 -10.86 -16.37
N ARG A 55 -0.26 -11.78 -15.44
CA ARG A 55 -0.95 -11.50 -14.18
C ARG A 55 -0.43 -12.41 -13.08
N VAL A 56 0.05 -11.83 -12.00
CA VAL A 56 0.56 -12.58 -10.85
C VAL A 56 0.07 -11.97 -9.54
N PHE A 57 -0.11 -12.78 -8.52
CA PHE A 57 -0.33 -12.32 -7.16
C PHE A 57 0.39 -13.20 -6.16
N GLU A 58 0.65 -12.65 -4.99
CA GLU A 58 1.22 -13.36 -3.85
C GLU A 58 0.51 -12.93 -2.57
N ILE A 59 0.14 -13.91 -1.75
CA ILE A 59 -0.35 -13.70 -0.38
C ILE A 59 0.68 -14.33 0.55
N ASN A 60 1.52 -13.52 1.18
CA ASN A 60 2.61 -14.06 1.98
C ASN A 60 3.14 -13.06 3.02
N ARG A 61 4.15 -13.45 3.78
CA ARG A 61 4.76 -12.65 4.84
C ARG A 61 5.67 -11.57 4.29
N SER A 62 5.58 -10.40 4.92
CA SER A 62 6.54 -9.30 4.78
C SER A 62 6.98 -8.83 6.16
N PHE A 63 8.15 -8.17 6.22
CA PHE A 63 8.85 -7.85 7.46
C PHE A 63 9.28 -6.39 7.47
N ARG A 64 8.98 -5.65 8.54
CA ARG A 64 9.41 -4.25 8.71
C ARG A 64 9.92 -4.05 10.11
N ASN A 65 11.21 -3.68 10.23
CA ASN A 65 11.91 -3.47 11.49
C ASN A 65 11.69 -2.02 11.98
N GLU A 66 10.46 -1.74 12.36
CA GLU A 66 10.00 -0.43 12.80
C GLU A 66 9.30 -0.54 14.17
N GLY A 67 8.72 0.57 14.64
CA GLY A 67 8.04 0.59 15.94
C GLY A 67 6.81 -0.33 15.99
N LEU A 68 6.52 -0.83 17.18
CA LEU A 68 5.35 -1.67 17.47
C LEU A 68 4.14 -0.82 17.85
N SER A 69 2.96 -1.21 17.38
CA SER A 69 1.69 -0.69 17.86
C SER A 69 0.60 -1.75 17.72
N THR A 70 -0.59 -1.47 18.18
CA THR A 70 -1.75 -2.38 18.01
C THR A 70 -2.13 -2.61 16.55
N LYS A 71 -1.61 -1.79 15.63
CA LYS A 71 -1.88 -1.87 14.18
C LYS A 71 -0.64 -2.25 13.35
N HIS A 72 0.54 -2.36 13.98
CA HIS A 72 1.80 -2.60 13.27
C HIS A 72 2.57 -3.73 13.94
N ASN A 73 2.61 -4.87 13.30
CA ASN A 73 3.48 -5.99 13.63
C ASN A 73 4.74 -5.95 12.74
N PRO A 74 5.90 -6.38 13.26
CA PRO A 74 7.13 -6.47 12.45
C PRO A 74 7.06 -7.53 11.37
N GLU A 75 6.21 -8.55 11.54
CA GLU A 75 5.88 -9.59 10.58
C GLU A 75 4.37 -9.60 10.34
N PHE A 76 3.96 -9.51 9.08
CA PHE A 76 2.55 -9.45 8.70
C PHE A 76 2.31 -10.09 7.34
N THR A 77 1.10 -10.58 7.13
CA THR A 77 0.66 -11.08 5.82
C THR A 77 0.12 -9.91 5.00
N MET A 78 0.55 -9.83 3.75
CA MET A 78 0.01 -8.90 2.77
C MET A 78 -0.26 -9.64 1.45
N MET A 79 -1.17 -9.10 0.66
CA MET A 79 -1.40 -9.50 -0.71
C MET A 79 -0.93 -8.39 -1.64
N GLU A 80 -0.14 -8.76 -2.63
CA GLU A 80 0.19 -7.90 -3.75
C GLU A 80 -0.14 -8.59 -5.06
N TRP A 81 -0.58 -7.84 -6.05
CA TRP A 81 -0.83 -8.34 -7.39
C TRP A 81 -0.31 -7.36 -8.44
N TYR A 82 0.08 -7.91 -9.57
CA TYR A 82 0.64 -7.17 -10.68
C TYR A 82 0.07 -7.68 -11.99
N GLN A 83 -0.23 -6.76 -12.90
CA GLN A 83 -0.79 -7.07 -14.21
C GLN A 83 -0.09 -6.22 -15.27
N ALA A 84 0.37 -6.90 -16.34
CA ALA A 84 0.88 -6.24 -17.52
C ALA A 84 -0.27 -5.59 -18.32
N TYR A 85 0.02 -4.49 -19.01
CA TYR A 85 -0.90 -3.79 -19.93
C TYR A 85 -2.18 -3.28 -19.27
N ALA A 86 -2.19 -3.08 -17.96
CA ALA A 86 -3.33 -2.55 -17.22
C ALA A 86 -3.12 -1.08 -16.84
N SER A 87 -4.19 -0.31 -16.87
CA SER A 87 -4.22 1.08 -16.41
C SER A 87 -4.45 1.17 -14.90
N MET A 88 -4.29 2.38 -14.35
CA MET A 88 -4.66 2.66 -12.96
C MET A 88 -6.15 2.39 -12.72
N GLN A 89 -7.03 2.71 -13.69
CA GLN A 89 -8.46 2.47 -13.54
C GLN A 89 -8.78 0.98 -13.44
N ASP A 90 -8.14 0.14 -14.25
CA ASP A 90 -8.32 -1.32 -14.18
C ASP A 90 -7.95 -1.86 -12.78
N GLN A 91 -6.89 -1.29 -12.16
CA GLN A 91 -6.47 -1.70 -10.81
C GLN A 91 -7.42 -1.17 -9.72
N MET A 92 -8.02 0.00 -9.89
CA MET A 92 -9.04 0.51 -8.98
C MET A 92 -10.30 -0.36 -9.03
N ASP A 93 -10.74 -0.74 -10.22
CA ASP A 93 -11.92 -1.60 -10.42
C ASP A 93 -11.68 -3.00 -9.85
N LEU A 94 -10.51 -3.58 -10.10
CA LEU A 94 -10.09 -4.86 -9.51
C LEU A 94 -10.03 -4.79 -7.98
N THR A 95 -9.50 -3.72 -7.41
CA THR A 95 -9.44 -3.52 -5.94
C THR A 95 -10.84 -3.55 -5.34
N LYS A 96 -11.78 -2.84 -5.96
CA LYS A 96 -13.19 -2.85 -5.54
C LYS A 96 -13.76 -4.27 -5.61
N GLU A 97 -13.54 -4.96 -6.71
CA GLU A 97 -14.03 -6.33 -6.93
C GLU A 97 -13.47 -7.30 -5.87
N ILE A 98 -12.16 -7.25 -5.59
CA ILE A 98 -11.52 -8.09 -4.57
C ILE A 98 -12.14 -7.85 -3.19
N ILE A 99 -12.31 -6.60 -2.78
CA ILE A 99 -12.87 -6.26 -1.46
C ILE A 99 -14.31 -6.73 -1.36
N THR A 100 -15.13 -6.48 -2.39
CA THR A 100 -16.54 -6.88 -2.41
C THR A 100 -16.68 -8.41 -2.36
N ASN A 101 -15.94 -9.13 -3.22
CA ASN A 101 -16.00 -10.59 -3.26
C ASN A 101 -15.46 -11.23 -1.95
N ALA A 102 -14.43 -10.66 -1.35
CA ALA A 102 -13.92 -11.13 -0.05
C ALA A 102 -14.95 -10.94 1.07
N ALA A 103 -15.66 -9.81 1.07
CA ALA A 103 -16.73 -9.55 2.02
C ALA A 103 -17.90 -10.53 1.84
N ASP A 104 -18.31 -10.77 0.61
CA ASP A 104 -19.38 -11.73 0.29
C ASP A 104 -18.98 -13.15 0.70
N ALA A 105 -17.76 -13.58 0.39
CA ALA A 105 -17.23 -14.88 0.80
C ALA A 105 -17.14 -15.05 2.33
N ALA A 106 -16.91 -13.95 3.05
CA ALA A 106 -16.93 -13.92 4.51
C ALA A 106 -18.36 -13.87 5.10
N GLY A 107 -19.40 -13.86 4.26
CA GLY A 107 -20.81 -13.73 4.68
C GLY A 107 -21.17 -12.32 5.17
N CYS A 108 -20.36 -11.31 4.84
CA CYS A 108 -20.65 -9.93 5.16
C CYS A 108 -21.69 -9.36 4.17
N LYS A 109 -22.54 -8.49 4.69
CA LYS A 109 -23.41 -7.66 3.85
C LYS A 109 -22.63 -6.49 3.29
N SER A 110 -23.23 -5.76 2.34
CA SER A 110 -22.64 -4.55 1.76
C SER A 110 -22.31 -3.44 2.78
N LYS A 111 -22.87 -3.52 3.98
CA LYS A 111 -22.56 -2.62 5.10
C LYS A 111 -21.90 -3.39 6.23
N ILE A 112 -20.71 -2.94 6.61
CA ILE A 112 -19.87 -3.56 7.64
C ILE A 112 -19.66 -2.56 8.78
N GLN A 113 -19.92 -3.01 10.02
CA GLN A 113 -19.59 -2.23 11.20
C GLN A 113 -18.10 -2.40 11.54
N TRP A 114 -17.38 -1.29 11.62
CA TRP A 114 -15.97 -1.23 12.02
C TRP A 114 -15.78 -0.26 13.19
N GLY A 115 -15.79 -0.78 14.40
CA GLY A 115 -15.88 0.07 15.61
C GLY A 115 -17.14 0.92 15.57
N ASP A 116 -16.99 2.23 15.65
CA ASP A 116 -18.10 3.20 15.59
C ASP A 116 -18.46 3.65 14.16
N LEU A 117 -17.79 3.09 13.14
CA LEU A 117 -17.99 3.45 11.73
C LEU A 117 -18.79 2.39 10.98
N GLU A 118 -19.77 2.81 10.17
CA GLU A 118 -20.39 1.98 9.15
C GLU A 118 -19.66 2.16 7.81
N ILE A 119 -19.10 1.08 7.29
CA ILE A 119 -18.45 1.06 5.97
C ILE A 119 -19.45 0.50 4.97
N ASN A 120 -19.71 1.26 3.89
CA ASN A 120 -20.59 0.85 2.80
C ASN A 120 -19.77 0.39 1.60
N LEU A 121 -19.81 -0.92 1.30
CA LEU A 121 -19.08 -1.54 0.19
C LEU A 121 -19.81 -1.41 -1.18
N ASP A 122 -21.03 -0.88 -1.22
CA ASP A 122 -21.72 -0.58 -2.49
C ASP A 122 -21.22 0.74 -3.09
N ASN A 123 -20.60 1.60 -2.29
CA ASN A 123 -20.24 2.95 -2.69
C ASN A 123 -18.76 3.27 -2.43
N PHE A 124 -17.92 2.93 -3.41
CA PHE A 124 -16.51 3.31 -3.43
C PHE A 124 -16.35 4.70 -4.05
N LYS A 125 -15.92 5.68 -3.25
CA LYS A 125 -15.59 7.01 -3.74
C LYS A 125 -14.18 7.02 -4.34
N GLN A 126 -14.07 7.47 -5.58
CA GLN A 126 -12.79 7.81 -6.21
C GLN A 126 -12.52 9.30 -6.04
N SER A 127 -11.34 9.66 -5.57
CA SER A 127 -10.97 11.05 -5.34
C SER A 127 -9.46 11.24 -5.53
N THR A 128 -9.05 12.41 -5.98
CA THR A 128 -7.62 12.77 -5.89
C THR A 128 -7.27 13.08 -4.44
N LEU A 129 -5.98 12.98 -4.09
CA LEU A 129 -5.52 13.37 -2.75
C LEU A 129 -5.85 14.83 -2.44
N SER A 130 -5.70 15.72 -3.41
CA SER A 130 -6.03 17.14 -3.26
C SER A 130 -7.52 17.35 -2.98
N ASP A 131 -8.40 16.70 -3.75
CA ASP A 131 -9.84 16.83 -3.53
C ASP A 131 -10.25 16.23 -2.17
N LEU A 132 -9.62 15.09 -1.77
CA LEU A 132 -9.86 14.50 -0.46
C LEU A 132 -9.45 15.43 0.68
N ILE A 133 -8.28 16.11 0.58
CA ILE A 133 -7.85 17.10 1.56
C ILE A 133 -8.88 18.23 1.67
N LEU A 134 -9.40 18.73 0.55
CA LEU A 134 -10.39 19.81 0.53
C LEU A 134 -11.75 19.37 1.10
N ASP A 135 -12.16 18.13 0.87
CA ASP A 135 -13.38 17.56 1.46
C ASP A 135 -13.36 17.58 3.00
N PHE A 136 -12.19 17.33 3.58
CA PHE A 136 -12.00 17.33 5.04
C PHE A 136 -11.55 18.67 5.63
N ASN A 137 -11.22 19.66 4.79
CA ASN A 137 -10.75 20.98 5.19
C ASN A 137 -11.44 22.06 4.36
N SER A 138 -12.70 22.36 4.69
CA SER A 138 -13.54 23.33 3.97
C SER A 138 -13.00 24.78 4.01
N ASP A 139 -12.03 25.04 4.87
CA ASP A 139 -11.32 26.31 5.00
C ASP A 139 -10.17 26.47 4.01
N LEU A 140 -9.86 25.43 3.23
CA LEU A 140 -8.79 25.42 2.22
C LEU A 140 -9.35 25.52 0.80
N SER A 141 -8.52 26.07 -0.11
CA SER A 141 -8.76 26.12 -1.55
C SER A 141 -7.70 25.35 -2.33
N LYS A 142 -7.98 25.05 -3.61
CA LYS A 142 -6.97 24.44 -4.51
C LYS A 142 -5.72 25.33 -4.67
N ASP A 143 -5.89 26.64 -4.64
CA ASP A 143 -4.78 27.60 -4.72
C ASP A 143 -3.88 27.53 -3.47
N ASP A 144 -4.46 27.28 -2.30
CA ASP A 144 -3.69 27.11 -1.06
C ASP A 144 -2.84 25.84 -1.11
N LEU A 145 -3.36 24.74 -1.67
CA LEU A 145 -2.63 23.48 -1.81
C LEU A 145 -1.52 23.55 -2.87
N SER A 146 -1.67 24.38 -3.90
CA SER A 146 -0.68 24.53 -4.97
C SER A 146 0.42 25.55 -4.66
N ASN A 147 0.28 26.33 -3.59
CA ASN A 147 1.23 27.36 -3.19
C ASN A 147 1.97 26.99 -1.91
N GLN A 148 3.23 26.53 -2.04
CA GLN A 148 4.04 26.08 -0.92
C GLN A 148 4.08 27.10 0.25
N LYS A 149 4.31 28.38 -0.02
CA LYS A 149 4.41 29.41 1.03
C LYS A 149 3.10 29.62 1.78
N LYS A 150 1.97 29.57 1.06
CA LYS A 150 0.64 29.64 1.68
C LYS A 150 0.40 28.40 2.54
N LEU A 151 0.69 27.23 2.00
CA LEU A 151 0.50 25.95 2.70
C LEU A 151 1.35 25.87 3.96
N GLU A 152 2.63 26.28 3.92
CA GLU A 152 3.51 26.35 5.10
C GLU A 152 2.93 27.24 6.19
N LYS A 153 2.35 28.40 5.83
CA LYS A 153 1.71 29.29 6.79
C LYS A 153 0.50 28.62 7.43
N ILE A 154 -0.38 28.03 6.62
CA ILE A 154 -1.58 27.32 7.08
C ILE A 154 -1.21 26.17 8.03
N LEU A 155 -0.20 25.36 7.66
CA LEU A 155 0.27 24.25 8.50
C LEU A 155 0.83 24.74 9.84
N LYS A 156 1.58 25.87 9.85
CA LYS A 156 2.06 26.50 11.09
C LYS A 156 0.90 26.98 11.97
N ASP A 157 -0.09 27.62 11.37
CA ASP A 157 -1.26 28.11 12.10
C ASP A 157 -2.09 26.95 12.69
N LYS A 158 -2.16 25.82 11.96
CA LYS A 158 -2.78 24.56 12.42
C LYS A 158 -1.87 23.73 13.36
N LYS A 159 -0.67 24.22 13.72
CA LYS A 159 0.33 23.53 14.56
C LYS A 159 0.77 22.18 14.05
N VAL A 160 0.76 21.98 12.74
CA VAL A 160 1.31 20.79 12.10
C VAL A 160 2.83 20.94 11.98
N LYS A 161 3.57 19.92 12.45
CA LYS A 161 5.03 19.91 12.33
C LYS A 161 5.43 19.77 10.87
N ILE A 162 6.30 20.64 10.40
CA ILE A 162 6.84 20.63 9.04
C ILE A 162 8.30 20.21 9.11
N GLU A 163 8.68 19.21 8.34
CA GLU A 163 10.07 18.79 8.21
C GLU A 163 10.76 19.61 7.10
N LYS A 164 12.06 19.89 7.27
CA LYS A 164 12.82 20.76 6.35
C LYS A 164 12.96 20.21 4.93
N ASN A 165 12.80 18.89 4.76
CA ASN A 165 12.94 18.16 3.50
C ASN A 165 11.61 17.87 2.79
N TRP A 166 10.50 18.40 3.32
CA TRP A 166 9.23 18.32 2.61
C TRP A 166 9.18 19.35 1.49
N GLY A 167 8.99 18.84 0.25
CA GLY A 167 8.91 19.64 -0.96
C GLY A 167 7.56 20.30 -1.20
#